data_82d8d61c700e670204668e9d7c24149b
#
_entry.id   82d8d61c700e670204668e9d7c24149b
#
_cell.length_a   1.000
_cell.length_b   1.000
_cell.length_c   1.000
_cell.angle_alpha   90.00
_cell.angle_beta   90.00
_cell.angle_gamma   90.00
#
_symmetry.space_group_name_H-M   'P 1'
#
loop_
_entity.id
_entity.type
_entity.pdbx_description
1 polymer ?
#
loop_
_entity_poly.entity_id
_entity_poly.type
_entity_poly.pdbx_seq_one_letter_code
_entity_poly.pdbx_strand_id
1 'polypeptide(L)'
;MRIFKEEQRFTQTWLIALLGISVMLPMILIVKEYFTENSKMTTNEFVFSLLGITVSVLFIFIFKLTTRIDEKGIHYRFFPFHRATKTILWSEINSISVRNYDPISEYGGWGLKGGFSRKRGKAINVSGDIGIQLELKTTKKLLIGTQKEVDAKKVIHTYQHKILTDEN
;
A
#
# COMPACT_ATOMS: atom_id res chain seq x y z
N MET A 1 27.19 -0.30 -8.85
CA MET A 1 25.83 0.32 -8.82
C MET A 1 24.96 -0.49 -7.90
N ARG A 2 24.42 0.09 -6.83
CA ARG A 2 23.49 -0.60 -5.92
C ARG A 2 22.07 -0.25 -6.30
N ILE A 3 21.20 -1.26 -6.41
CA ILE A 3 19.79 -1.08 -6.74
C ILE A 3 18.98 -1.75 -5.64
N PHE A 4 18.02 -1.03 -5.08
CA PHE A 4 16.97 -1.59 -4.23
C PHE A 4 15.75 -1.88 -5.06
N LYS A 5 15.14 -3.05 -4.87
CA LYS A 5 13.87 -3.42 -5.49
C LYS A 5 13.04 -4.22 -4.51
N GLU A 6 11.79 -3.80 -4.35
CA GLU A 6 10.82 -4.46 -3.48
C GLU A 6 9.44 -4.48 -4.13
N GLU A 7 8.75 -5.60 -3.97
CA GLU A 7 7.34 -5.75 -4.31
C GLU A 7 6.59 -6.22 -3.07
N GLN A 8 5.50 -5.54 -2.75
CA GLN A 8 4.66 -5.85 -1.60
C GLN A 8 3.21 -6.06 -2.05
N ARG A 9 2.54 -7.04 -1.44
CA ARG A 9 1.12 -7.32 -1.64
C ARG A 9 0.46 -7.52 -0.27
N PHE A 10 -0.85 -7.43 -0.23
CA PHE A 10 -1.63 -7.73 0.97
C PHE A 10 -1.69 -9.25 1.19
N THR A 11 -0.68 -9.80 1.88
CA THR A 11 -0.52 -11.24 2.14
C THR A 11 -0.36 -11.54 3.64
N GLN A 12 -0.69 -10.58 4.50
CA GLN A 12 -0.61 -10.76 5.95
C GLN A 12 -1.62 -11.82 6.41
N THR A 13 -1.16 -12.79 7.20
CA THR A 13 -1.99 -13.90 7.69
C THR A 13 -3.22 -13.42 8.45
N TRP A 14 -3.05 -12.42 9.33
CA TRP A 14 -4.18 -11.84 10.06
C TRP A 14 -5.22 -11.19 9.15
N LEU A 15 -4.78 -10.52 8.06
CA LEU A 15 -5.67 -9.89 7.10
C LEU A 15 -6.45 -10.95 6.30
N ILE A 16 -5.77 -12.02 5.87
CA ILE A 16 -6.41 -13.15 5.17
C ILE A 16 -7.43 -13.82 6.08
N ALA A 17 -7.11 -14.03 7.35
CA ALA A 17 -8.05 -14.59 8.33
C ALA A 17 -9.27 -13.68 8.53
N LEU A 18 -9.06 -12.38 8.71
CA LEU A 18 -10.13 -11.40 8.86
C LEU A 18 -11.03 -11.34 7.60
N LEU A 19 -10.43 -11.34 6.40
CA LEU A 19 -11.16 -11.42 5.15
C LEU A 19 -11.95 -12.72 5.03
N GLY A 20 -11.36 -13.86 5.40
CA GLY A 20 -12.04 -15.15 5.43
C GLY A 20 -13.29 -15.12 6.31
N ILE A 21 -13.17 -14.61 7.54
CA ILE A 21 -14.31 -14.48 8.44
C ILE A 21 -15.37 -13.52 7.88
N SER A 22 -14.94 -12.39 7.32
CA SER A 22 -15.86 -11.38 6.75
C SER A 22 -16.64 -11.88 5.54
N VAL A 23 -16.13 -12.91 4.85
CA VAL A 23 -16.79 -13.58 3.73
C VAL A 23 -17.67 -14.73 4.20
N MET A 24 -17.15 -15.56 5.10
CA MET A 24 -17.88 -16.75 5.56
C MET A 24 -19.20 -16.39 6.23
N LEU A 25 -19.22 -15.34 7.05
CA LEU A 25 -20.43 -14.96 7.78
C LEU A 25 -21.59 -14.59 6.84
N PRO A 26 -21.47 -13.62 5.92
CA PRO A 26 -22.56 -13.30 4.98
C PRO A 26 -22.88 -14.46 4.03
N MET A 27 -21.89 -15.26 3.61
CA MET A 27 -22.16 -16.44 2.77
C MET A 27 -23.05 -17.45 3.49
N ILE A 28 -22.78 -17.76 4.76
CA ILE A 28 -23.61 -18.66 5.57
C ILE A 28 -25.04 -18.13 5.69
N LEU A 29 -25.20 -16.81 5.94
CA LEU A 29 -26.51 -16.18 6.06
C LEU A 29 -27.29 -16.24 4.73
N ILE A 30 -26.65 -15.96 3.61
CA ILE A 30 -27.26 -16.01 2.27
C ILE A 30 -27.67 -17.44 1.91
N VAL A 31 -26.80 -18.42 2.18
CA VAL A 31 -27.13 -19.84 1.94
C VAL A 31 -28.31 -20.27 2.81
N LYS A 32 -28.28 -19.93 4.10
CA LYS A 32 -29.36 -20.25 5.01
C LYS A 32 -30.69 -19.64 4.55
N GLU A 33 -30.69 -18.36 4.16
CA GLU A 33 -31.88 -17.68 3.65
C GLU A 33 -32.43 -18.36 2.40
N TYR A 34 -31.58 -18.70 1.44
CA TYR A 34 -31.99 -19.33 0.17
C TYR A 34 -32.68 -20.68 0.38
N PHE A 35 -32.21 -21.50 1.34
CA PHE A 35 -32.79 -22.83 1.64
C PHE A 35 -33.94 -22.81 2.66
N THR A 36 -34.37 -21.64 3.12
CA THR A 36 -35.54 -21.53 4.01
C THR A 36 -36.84 -21.71 3.21
N GLU A 37 -37.78 -22.48 3.72
CA GLU A 37 -39.03 -22.86 3.03
C GLU A 37 -39.90 -21.67 2.53
N ASN A 38 -39.80 -20.51 3.21
CA ASN A 38 -40.50 -19.28 2.83
C ASN A 38 -39.59 -18.22 2.24
N SER A 39 -38.43 -18.61 1.71
CA SER A 39 -37.49 -17.67 1.12
C SER A 39 -38.12 -16.95 -0.07
N LYS A 40 -37.94 -15.61 -0.09
CA LYS A 40 -38.31 -14.77 -1.24
C LYS A 40 -37.13 -14.56 -2.20
N MET A 41 -35.98 -15.12 -1.85
CA MET A 41 -34.74 -14.96 -2.64
C MET A 41 -34.80 -15.82 -3.91
N THR A 42 -34.67 -15.17 -5.05
CA THR A 42 -34.60 -15.87 -6.33
C THR A 42 -33.21 -16.48 -6.53
N THR A 43 -33.10 -17.49 -7.38
CA THR A 43 -31.80 -18.13 -7.72
C THR A 43 -30.81 -17.12 -8.28
N ASN A 44 -31.26 -16.14 -9.06
CA ASN A 44 -30.39 -15.10 -9.59
C ASN A 44 -29.83 -14.21 -8.48
N GLU A 45 -30.66 -13.76 -7.55
CA GLU A 45 -30.20 -12.96 -6.40
C GLU A 45 -29.21 -13.73 -5.54
N PHE A 46 -29.42 -15.01 -5.31
CA PHE A 46 -28.49 -15.88 -4.60
C PHE A 46 -27.13 -15.94 -5.30
N VAL A 47 -27.10 -16.24 -6.59
CA VAL A 47 -25.85 -16.34 -7.38
C VAL A 47 -25.13 -15.02 -7.44
N PHE A 48 -25.82 -13.91 -7.72
CA PHE A 48 -25.19 -12.58 -7.78
C PHE A 48 -24.65 -12.11 -6.43
N SER A 49 -25.31 -12.44 -5.33
CA SER A 49 -24.82 -12.10 -3.99
C SER A 49 -23.52 -12.83 -3.67
N LEU A 50 -23.45 -14.14 -3.93
CA LEU A 50 -22.25 -14.93 -3.73
C LEU A 50 -21.09 -14.46 -4.63
N LEU A 51 -21.38 -14.18 -5.91
CA LEU A 51 -20.42 -13.66 -6.85
C LEU A 51 -19.87 -12.30 -6.40
N GLY A 52 -20.76 -11.39 -5.98
CA GLY A 52 -20.39 -10.05 -5.52
C GLY A 52 -19.45 -10.08 -4.31
N ILE A 53 -19.75 -10.93 -3.32
CA ILE A 53 -18.88 -11.11 -2.15
C ILE A 53 -17.52 -11.65 -2.58
N THR A 54 -17.49 -12.69 -3.39
CA THR A 54 -16.26 -13.34 -3.86
C THR A 54 -15.37 -12.36 -4.63
N VAL A 55 -15.93 -11.63 -5.59
CA VAL A 55 -15.22 -10.63 -6.39
C VAL A 55 -14.67 -9.50 -5.52
N SER A 56 -15.45 -9.02 -4.54
CA SER A 56 -15.02 -7.94 -3.63
C SER A 56 -13.76 -8.31 -2.85
N VAL A 57 -13.66 -9.56 -2.40
CA VAL A 57 -12.48 -10.03 -1.65
C VAL A 57 -11.29 -10.27 -2.58
N LEU A 58 -11.51 -10.87 -3.74
CA LEU A 58 -10.45 -11.09 -4.71
C LEU A 58 -9.81 -9.76 -5.17
N PHE A 59 -10.59 -8.68 -5.17
CA PHE A 59 -10.10 -7.35 -5.54
C PHE A 59 -8.95 -6.87 -4.65
N ILE A 60 -8.90 -7.25 -3.36
CA ILE A 60 -7.82 -6.85 -2.44
C ILE A 60 -6.45 -7.41 -2.87
N PHE A 61 -6.42 -8.60 -3.46
CA PHE A 61 -5.17 -9.24 -3.90
C PHE A 61 -4.57 -8.62 -5.17
N ILE A 62 -5.32 -7.76 -5.86
CA ILE A 62 -4.82 -7.01 -7.02
C ILE A 62 -3.86 -5.89 -6.60
N PHE A 63 -3.98 -5.40 -5.35
CA PHE A 63 -3.14 -4.30 -4.89
C PHE A 63 -1.68 -4.72 -4.73
N LYS A 64 -0.81 -3.95 -5.36
CA LYS A 64 0.63 -4.20 -5.38
C LYS A 64 1.41 -2.90 -5.28
N LEU A 65 2.30 -2.80 -4.30
CA LEU A 65 3.29 -1.75 -4.20
C LEU A 65 4.62 -2.24 -4.73
N THR A 66 5.16 -1.56 -5.73
CA THR A 66 6.50 -1.79 -6.25
C THR A 66 7.34 -0.56 -5.97
N THR A 67 8.50 -0.75 -5.33
CA THR A 67 9.46 0.31 -5.02
C THR A 67 10.83 -0.08 -5.59
N ARG A 68 11.49 0.88 -6.26
CA ARG A 68 12.85 0.74 -6.75
C ARG A 68 13.62 2.02 -6.43
N ILE A 69 14.84 1.87 -5.94
CA ILE A 69 15.76 2.97 -5.68
C ILE A 69 17.03 2.72 -6.49
N ASP A 70 17.44 3.69 -7.27
CA ASP A 70 18.64 3.62 -8.10
C ASP A 70 19.35 4.99 -8.18
N GLU A 71 20.31 5.13 -9.08
CA GLU A 71 21.11 6.35 -9.26
C GLU A 71 20.30 7.56 -9.72
N LYS A 72 19.11 7.36 -10.33
CA LYS A 72 18.25 8.43 -10.84
C LYS A 72 17.33 8.97 -9.76
N GLY A 73 16.90 8.10 -8.81
CA GLY A 73 15.96 8.48 -7.77
C GLY A 73 15.16 7.30 -7.24
N ILE A 74 13.99 7.63 -6.74
CA ILE A 74 13.04 6.68 -6.14
C ILE A 74 11.87 6.51 -7.07
N HIS A 75 11.67 5.28 -7.52
CA HIS A 75 10.58 4.88 -8.39
C HIS A 75 9.58 4.08 -7.58
N TYR A 76 8.30 4.44 -7.68
CA TYR A 76 7.25 3.70 -7.00
C TYR A 76 5.99 3.59 -7.85
N ARG A 77 5.26 2.50 -7.65
CA ARG A 77 3.98 2.24 -8.31
C ARG A 77 3.08 1.47 -7.36
N PHE A 78 1.88 1.99 -7.15
CA PHE A 78 0.85 1.31 -6.37
C PHE A 78 -0.33 0.97 -7.30
N PHE A 79 -0.32 -0.26 -7.81
CA PHE A 79 -1.37 -0.75 -8.70
C PHE A 79 -2.62 -1.11 -7.88
N PRO A 80 -3.86 -0.84 -8.34
CA PRO A 80 -4.21 -0.28 -9.66
C PRO A 80 -4.24 1.25 -9.72
N PHE A 81 -4.06 1.98 -8.63
CA PHE A 81 -4.16 3.46 -8.59
C PHE A 81 -3.12 4.17 -9.46
N HIS A 82 -1.91 3.65 -9.53
CA HIS A 82 -0.90 4.18 -10.42
C HIS A 82 -0.73 3.26 -11.63
N ARG A 83 -1.20 3.70 -12.80
CA ARG A 83 -1.02 2.97 -14.06
C ARG A 83 0.44 2.95 -14.50
N ALA A 84 1.15 4.08 -14.33
CA ALA A 84 2.57 4.22 -14.62
C ALA A 84 3.40 4.31 -13.33
N THR A 85 4.68 3.96 -13.43
CA THR A 85 5.65 4.17 -12.35
C THR A 85 5.88 5.67 -12.16
N LYS A 86 5.80 6.13 -10.93
CA LYS A 86 6.16 7.50 -10.54
C LYS A 86 7.61 7.52 -10.11
N THR A 87 8.33 8.56 -10.52
CA THR A 87 9.73 8.78 -10.20
C THR A 87 9.86 10.08 -9.43
N ILE A 88 10.65 10.05 -8.36
CA ILE A 88 11.11 11.23 -7.62
C ILE A 88 12.62 11.25 -7.80
N LEU A 89 13.11 12.28 -8.45
CA LEU A 89 14.54 12.47 -8.67
C LEU A 89 15.25 12.85 -7.37
N TRP A 90 16.52 12.51 -7.22
CA TRP A 90 17.31 12.91 -6.05
C TRP A 90 17.33 14.42 -5.86
N SER A 91 17.37 15.18 -6.96
CA SER A 91 17.30 16.65 -6.97
C SER A 91 16.00 17.24 -6.41
N GLU A 92 14.89 16.49 -6.41
CA GLU A 92 13.60 16.93 -5.89
C GLU A 92 13.45 16.67 -4.37
N ILE A 93 14.38 15.89 -3.79
CA ILE A 93 14.33 15.47 -2.39
C ILE A 93 15.09 16.47 -1.54
N ASN A 94 14.48 16.94 -0.47
CA ASN A 94 15.11 17.76 0.56
C ASN A 94 15.73 16.87 1.65
N SER A 95 14.97 15.88 2.13
CA SER A 95 15.46 14.91 3.12
C SER A 95 14.83 13.54 2.90
N ILE A 96 15.61 12.51 3.27
CA ILE A 96 15.17 11.11 3.20
C ILE A 96 15.65 10.37 4.43
N SER A 97 14.75 9.57 5.01
CA SER A 97 15.06 8.70 6.14
C SER A 97 14.24 7.41 6.09
N VAL A 98 14.76 6.35 6.70
CA VAL A 98 14.00 5.13 6.97
C VAL A 98 13.64 5.13 8.44
N ARG A 99 12.36 5.14 8.75
CA ARG A 99 11.86 5.23 10.13
C ARG A 99 10.72 4.26 10.40
N ASN A 100 10.51 4.00 11.66
CA ASN A 100 9.27 3.39 12.12
C ASN A 100 8.16 4.45 12.13
N TYR A 101 6.95 4.01 11.86
CA TYR A 101 5.74 4.83 11.90
C TYR A 101 4.55 4.00 12.38
N ASP A 102 3.53 4.65 12.88
CA ASP A 102 2.27 3.97 13.20
C ASP A 102 1.31 4.11 12.02
N PRO A 103 1.02 3.00 11.29
CA PRO A 103 0.13 3.06 10.14
C PRO A 103 -1.27 3.57 10.48
N ILE A 104 -1.80 3.21 11.64
CA ILE A 104 -3.17 3.54 12.06
C ILE A 104 -3.24 4.98 12.55
N SER A 105 -2.39 5.35 13.52
CA SER A 105 -2.44 6.68 14.16
C SER A 105 -1.97 7.79 13.23
N GLU A 106 -0.91 7.54 12.43
CA GLU A 106 -0.35 8.57 11.55
C GLU A 106 -1.14 8.72 10.25
N TYR A 107 -1.64 7.62 9.67
CA TYR A 107 -2.21 7.60 8.31
C TYR A 107 -3.60 6.97 8.20
N GLY A 108 -4.15 6.43 9.28
CA GLY A 108 -5.47 5.77 9.27
C GLY A 108 -5.48 4.40 8.59
N GLY A 109 -4.34 3.68 8.64
CA GLY A 109 -4.19 2.31 8.14
C GLY A 109 -3.27 2.18 6.94
N TRP A 110 -3.28 0.99 6.34
CA TRP A 110 -2.51 0.66 5.15
C TRP A 110 -3.22 1.06 3.85
N GLY A 111 -2.46 1.13 2.75
CA GLY A 111 -2.92 1.47 1.41
C GLY A 111 -2.38 2.80 0.89
N LEU A 112 -3.14 3.45 0.02
CA LEU A 112 -2.85 4.80 -0.46
C LEU A 112 -3.58 5.79 0.46
N LYS A 113 -2.86 6.45 1.33
CA LYS A 113 -3.39 7.32 2.39
C LYS A 113 -2.85 8.74 2.29
N GLY A 114 -3.60 9.68 2.87
CA GLY A 114 -3.16 11.07 3.00
C GLY A 114 -3.59 11.98 1.86
N GLY A 115 -3.28 13.26 2.05
CA GLY A 115 -3.71 14.35 1.17
C GLY A 115 -4.68 15.29 1.86
N PHE A 116 -5.32 14.90 2.97
CA PHE A 116 -6.20 15.78 3.74
C PHE A 116 -5.45 16.69 4.73
N SER A 117 -4.21 16.35 5.10
CA SER A 117 -3.39 17.20 5.97
C SER A 117 -2.02 17.46 5.36
N ARG A 118 -1.68 18.73 5.15
CA ARG A 118 -0.34 19.15 4.69
C ARG A 118 0.78 18.72 5.63
N LYS A 119 0.50 18.64 6.94
CA LYS A 119 1.51 18.29 7.95
C LYS A 119 1.95 16.83 7.90
N ARG A 120 1.03 15.91 7.62
CA ARG A 120 1.32 14.46 7.62
C ARG A 120 1.79 13.93 6.27
N GLY A 121 1.40 14.59 5.16
CA GLY A 121 1.75 14.17 3.81
C GLY A 121 0.96 12.95 3.35
N LYS A 122 1.49 12.28 2.34
CA LYS A 122 0.92 11.04 1.76
C LYS A 122 1.67 9.83 2.26
N ALA A 123 0.97 8.71 2.42
CA ALA A 123 1.59 7.41 2.66
C ALA A 123 1.12 6.39 1.62
N ILE A 124 2.02 5.53 1.21
CA ILE A 124 1.76 4.38 0.34
C ILE A 124 2.43 3.19 0.99
N ASN A 125 1.63 2.34 1.59
CA ASN A 125 2.09 1.18 2.33
C ASN A 125 1.14 -0.01 2.12
N VAL A 126 1.63 -1.21 2.37
CA VAL A 126 0.87 -2.45 2.24
C VAL A 126 0.82 -3.18 3.57
N SER A 127 1.95 -3.21 4.27
CA SER A 127 2.07 -3.88 5.57
C SER A 127 3.23 -3.30 6.38
N GLY A 128 3.29 -3.68 7.65
CA GLY A 128 4.37 -3.29 8.56
C GLY A 128 4.26 -1.84 9.02
N ASP A 129 5.30 -1.43 9.71
CA ASP A 129 5.45 -0.17 10.44
C ASP A 129 6.77 0.55 10.11
N ILE A 130 7.48 0.08 9.07
CA ILE A 130 8.72 0.69 8.58
C ILE A 130 8.46 1.32 7.23
N GLY A 131 8.95 2.55 7.05
CA GLY A 131 8.78 3.29 5.81
C GLY A 131 9.95 4.21 5.48
N ILE A 132 10.09 4.44 4.19
CA ILE A 132 10.99 5.44 3.61
C ILE A 132 10.24 6.76 3.61
N GLN A 133 10.60 7.65 4.50
CA GLN A 133 10.05 9.00 4.60
C GLN A 133 10.82 9.94 3.69
N LEU A 134 10.11 10.61 2.81
CA LEU A 134 10.62 11.62 1.89
C LEU A 134 10.04 12.97 2.25
N GLU A 135 10.87 13.99 2.29
CA GLU A 135 10.47 15.39 2.27
C GLU A 135 10.98 15.99 0.96
N LEU A 136 10.07 16.50 0.14
CA LEU A 136 10.42 17.08 -1.13
C LEU A 136 10.75 18.58 -0.98
N LYS A 137 11.56 19.15 -1.84
CA LYS A 137 11.84 20.60 -1.91
C LYS A 137 10.57 21.45 -2.03
N THR A 138 9.47 20.84 -2.54
CA THR A 138 8.12 21.43 -2.57
C THR A 138 7.38 21.38 -1.24
N THR A 139 8.04 21.05 -0.13
CA THR A 139 7.47 20.88 1.23
C THR A 139 6.46 19.72 1.35
N LYS A 140 6.24 18.94 0.30
CA LYS A 140 5.38 17.76 0.34
C LYS A 140 6.10 16.60 1.01
N LYS A 141 5.38 15.85 1.84
CA LYS A 141 5.89 14.63 2.49
C LYS A 141 5.27 13.40 1.84
N LEU A 142 6.11 12.38 1.63
CA LEU A 142 5.69 11.07 1.14
C LEU A 142 6.36 9.98 1.95
N LEU A 143 5.57 9.05 2.47
CA LEU A 143 6.06 7.82 3.10
C LEU A 143 5.78 6.64 2.18
N ILE A 144 6.78 5.82 1.91
CA ILE A 144 6.67 4.57 1.14
C ILE A 144 7.01 3.43 2.09
N GLY A 145 6.04 2.55 2.38
CA GLY A 145 6.26 1.39 3.24
C GLY A 145 7.34 0.45 2.68
N THR A 146 8.12 -0.17 3.56
CA THR A 146 9.14 -1.16 3.21
C THR A 146 9.20 -2.28 4.24
N GLN A 147 9.47 -3.50 3.79
CA GLN A 147 9.76 -4.67 4.62
C GLN A 147 11.28 -4.95 4.68
N LYS A 148 12.07 -4.21 3.90
CA LYS A 148 13.51 -4.40 3.74
C LYS A 148 14.29 -3.20 4.28
N GLU A 149 14.13 -2.92 5.58
CA GLU A 149 14.73 -1.75 6.24
C GLU A 149 16.23 -1.62 5.98
N VAL A 150 16.98 -2.70 6.24
CA VAL A 150 18.44 -2.71 6.15
C VAL A 150 18.91 -2.44 4.71
N ASP A 151 18.26 -3.05 3.73
CA ASP A 151 18.61 -2.87 2.33
C ASP A 151 18.26 -1.47 1.83
N ALA A 152 17.10 -0.95 2.26
CA ALA A 152 16.68 0.41 1.94
C ALA A 152 17.68 1.43 2.51
N LYS A 153 18.05 1.31 3.80
CA LYS A 153 19.07 2.16 4.43
C LYS A 153 20.40 2.13 3.70
N LYS A 154 20.89 0.94 3.33
CA LYS A 154 22.17 0.78 2.60
C LYS A 154 22.17 1.48 1.25
N VAL A 155 21.07 1.36 0.48
CA VAL A 155 20.98 1.96 -0.84
C VAL A 155 20.77 3.47 -0.76
N ILE A 156 19.95 3.95 0.16
CA ILE A 156 19.76 5.38 0.41
C ILE A 156 21.09 6.03 0.79
N HIS A 157 21.85 5.44 1.72
CA HIS A 157 23.16 5.96 2.10
C HIS A 157 24.13 6.06 0.91
N THR A 158 24.06 5.12 -0.05
CA THR A 158 24.89 5.14 -1.27
C THR A 158 24.61 6.38 -2.13
N TYR A 159 23.37 6.87 -2.17
CA TYR A 159 22.94 7.96 -3.04
C TYR A 159 22.64 9.28 -2.31
N GLN A 160 22.76 9.31 -0.98
CA GLN A 160 22.43 10.48 -0.15
C GLN A 160 23.25 11.72 -0.52
N HIS A 161 24.49 11.54 -1.00
CA HIS A 161 25.34 12.64 -1.49
C HIS A 161 24.67 13.42 -2.63
N LYS A 162 23.81 12.80 -3.45
CA LYS A 162 23.13 13.46 -4.57
C LYS A 162 22.04 14.46 -4.12
N ILE A 163 21.56 14.34 -2.88
CA ILE A 163 20.59 15.30 -2.30
C ILE A 163 21.33 16.60 -1.94
N LEU A 164 22.58 16.50 -1.48
CA LEU A 164 23.36 17.61 -0.96
C LEU A 164 24.09 18.42 -2.05
N THR A 165 24.20 17.87 -3.28
CA THR A 165 25.03 18.47 -4.35
C THR A 165 24.34 19.63 -5.09
N ASP A 166 23.04 19.84 -4.89
CA ASP A 166 22.27 20.87 -5.60
C ASP A 166 22.15 22.21 -4.83
N GLU A 167 22.96 22.44 -3.79
CA GLU A 167 22.98 23.70 -3.01
C GLU A 167 24.12 24.66 -3.43
N ASN A 168 24.76 24.44 -4.60
CA ASN A 168 25.75 25.36 -5.16
C ASN A 168 25.26 26.05 -6.44
#